data_314ddd069f08d0296b74904f894dcfda
#
_entry.id   314ddd069f08d0296b74904f894dcfda
#
_cell.length_a   1.000
_cell.length_b   1.000
_cell.length_c   1.000
_cell.angle_alpha   90.00
_cell.angle_beta   90.00
_cell.angle_gamma   90.00
#
_symmetry.space_group_name_H-M   'P 1'
#
loop_
_entity.id
_entity.type
_entity.pdbx_description
1 polymer ?
#
loop_
_entity_poly.entity_id
_entity_poly.type
_entity_poly.pdbx_seq_one_letter_code
_entity_poly.pdbx_strand_id
1 'polypeptide(L)'
;MLVANLTPEEAARIPAKIDTSSDDHKRLFRAYFSPEDSLHTSGMTEEQFSAMYNAQATWDATMGYNAVQALQKHGDKDTIMVVLIGSGHVAYGLGAERQAKTWFDGPIASVIPMAVQDDKGVKPPVRASYANFVWGVAPEKAPLYPTLGLSTGARGAEGYPVIAVQKDSVAAEAGFQVKDTLVAMDGVAMAVVHIVDMVT
;
A
#
# COMPACT_ATOMS: atom_id res chain seq x y z
N MET A 1 -11.04 -12.20 -9.31
CA MET A 1 -12.03 -13.02 -8.56
C MET A 1 -11.82 -12.86 -7.05
N LEU A 2 -11.82 -11.61 -6.54
CA LEU A 2 -11.68 -11.26 -5.12
C LEU A 2 -13.02 -10.99 -4.41
N VAL A 3 -14.14 -11.04 -5.14
CA VAL A 3 -15.46 -10.58 -4.66
C VAL A 3 -16.42 -11.74 -4.34
N ALA A 4 -15.99 -12.99 -4.46
CA ALA A 4 -16.89 -14.13 -4.42
C ALA A 4 -17.39 -14.56 -3.02
N ASN A 5 -16.81 -14.03 -1.93
CA ASN A 5 -17.16 -14.43 -0.56
C ASN A 5 -17.43 -13.24 0.38
N LEU A 6 -17.79 -12.07 -0.17
CA LEU A 6 -18.10 -10.90 0.66
C LEU A 6 -19.50 -11.03 1.25
N THR A 7 -19.65 -10.62 2.49
CA THR A 7 -20.96 -10.39 3.08
C THR A 7 -21.69 -9.25 2.34
N PRO A 8 -23.03 -9.16 2.39
CA PRO A 8 -23.76 -8.04 1.79
C PRO A 8 -23.28 -6.67 2.29
N GLU A 9 -22.85 -6.58 3.54
CA GLU A 9 -22.32 -5.35 4.15
C GLU A 9 -20.95 -4.97 3.58
N GLU A 10 -20.05 -5.94 3.40
CA GLU A 10 -18.74 -5.73 2.77
C GLU A 10 -18.90 -5.37 1.29
N ALA A 11 -19.79 -6.08 0.57
CA ALA A 11 -20.07 -5.80 -0.82
C ALA A 11 -20.61 -4.37 -1.03
N ALA A 12 -21.41 -3.83 -0.09
CA ALA A 12 -21.94 -2.48 -0.15
C ALA A 12 -20.84 -1.39 -0.01
N ARG A 13 -19.67 -1.73 0.52
CA ARG A 13 -18.53 -0.80 0.68
C ARG A 13 -17.61 -0.75 -0.55
N ILE A 14 -17.75 -1.72 -1.46
CA ILE A 14 -16.97 -1.77 -2.69
C ILE A 14 -17.80 -1.16 -3.83
N PRO A 15 -17.25 -0.18 -4.57
CA PRO A 15 -18.00 0.43 -5.65
C PRO A 15 -18.26 -0.56 -6.79
N ALA A 16 -19.44 -0.50 -7.38
CA ALA A 16 -19.81 -1.33 -8.53
C ALA A 16 -18.96 -1.05 -9.79
N LYS A 17 -18.35 0.14 -9.87
CA LYS A 17 -17.52 0.56 -11.00
C LYS A 17 -16.09 0.79 -10.53
N ILE A 18 -15.16 0.02 -11.10
CA ILE A 18 -13.73 0.13 -10.85
C ILE A 18 -13.05 0.30 -12.20
N ASP A 19 -12.32 1.40 -12.38
CA ASP A 19 -11.58 1.64 -13.62
C ASP A 19 -10.18 1.02 -13.55
N THR A 20 -9.97 -0.05 -14.29
CA THR A 20 -8.68 -0.76 -14.42
C THR A 20 -7.99 -0.48 -15.76
N SER A 21 -8.51 0.47 -16.57
CA SER A 21 -8.07 0.67 -17.95
C SER A 21 -6.82 1.53 -18.10
N SER A 22 -6.37 2.25 -17.05
CA SER A 22 -5.25 3.19 -17.13
C SER A 22 -3.90 2.47 -17.32
N ASP A 23 -3.30 2.64 -18.49
CA ASP A 23 -1.97 2.11 -18.77
C ASP A 23 -0.89 2.84 -17.96
N ASP A 24 -1.04 4.13 -17.72
CA ASP A 24 -0.10 4.90 -16.91
C ASP A 24 -0.11 4.44 -15.45
N HIS A 25 -1.29 4.16 -14.90
CA HIS A 25 -1.39 3.58 -13.56
C HIS A 25 -0.77 2.17 -13.50
N LYS A 26 -0.98 1.33 -14.50
CA LYS A 26 -0.32 0.02 -14.60
C LYS A 26 1.20 0.14 -14.66
N ARG A 27 1.72 1.09 -15.45
CA ARG A 27 3.17 1.35 -15.53
C ARG A 27 3.73 1.83 -14.20
N LEU A 28 3.03 2.77 -13.52
CA LEU A 28 3.41 3.25 -12.21
C LEU A 28 3.42 2.10 -11.19
N PHE A 29 2.35 1.31 -11.15
CA PHE A 29 2.25 0.15 -10.26
C PHE A 29 3.37 -0.86 -10.51
N ARG A 30 3.69 -1.14 -11.78
CA ARG A 30 4.81 -2.03 -12.15
C ARG A 30 6.16 -1.49 -11.68
N ALA A 31 6.35 -0.17 -11.67
CA ALA A 31 7.60 0.46 -11.24
C ALA A 31 7.88 0.30 -9.73
N TYR A 32 6.86 0.04 -8.91
CA TYR A 32 7.07 -0.31 -7.50
C TYR A 32 7.69 -1.70 -7.30
N PHE A 33 7.64 -2.54 -8.32
CA PHE A 33 8.24 -3.87 -8.33
C PHE A 33 9.46 -3.88 -9.25
N SER A 34 10.46 -3.01 -8.99
CA SER A 34 11.67 -2.95 -9.80
C SER A 34 12.52 -4.23 -9.65
N PRO A 35 13.37 -4.56 -10.63
CA PRO A 35 14.27 -5.72 -10.53
C PRO A 35 15.22 -5.69 -9.31
N GLU A 36 15.46 -4.50 -8.76
CA GLU A 36 16.26 -4.32 -7.55
C GLU A 36 15.50 -4.78 -6.30
N ASP A 37 14.17 -4.83 -6.38
CA ASP A 37 13.29 -5.37 -5.35
C ASP A 37 12.89 -6.83 -5.68
N SER A 38 13.89 -7.61 -6.05
CA SER A 38 13.77 -8.96 -6.62
C SER A 38 13.10 -9.99 -5.70
N LEU A 39 12.93 -9.67 -4.42
CA LEU A 39 12.27 -10.55 -3.46
C LEU A 39 10.77 -10.75 -3.75
N HIS A 40 10.13 -9.77 -4.40
CA HIS A 40 8.69 -9.80 -4.64
C HIS A 40 8.32 -10.08 -6.10
N THR A 41 9.26 -9.99 -7.04
CA THR A 41 8.94 -9.99 -8.48
C THR A 41 9.69 -11.01 -9.33
N SER A 42 10.72 -11.68 -8.80
CA SER A 42 11.40 -12.73 -9.55
C SER A 42 10.45 -13.90 -9.78
N GLY A 43 9.95 -14.03 -11.02
CA GLY A 43 9.04 -15.10 -11.43
C GLY A 43 7.56 -14.76 -11.44
N MET A 44 7.17 -13.50 -11.23
CA MET A 44 5.76 -13.09 -11.35
C MET A 44 5.29 -13.18 -12.81
N THR A 45 4.22 -13.91 -13.06
CA THR A 45 3.57 -13.96 -14.37
C THR A 45 2.73 -12.71 -14.64
N GLU A 46 2.42 -12.42 -15.90
CA GLU A 46 1.51 -11.31 -16.26
C GLU A 46 0.10 -11.50 -15.66
N GLU A 47 -0.35 -12.73 -15.47
CA GLU A 47 -1.61 -13.01 -14.82
C GLU A 47 -1.58 -12.62 -13.34
N GLN A 48 -0.51 -12.99 -12.63
CA GLN A 48 -0.30 -12.59 -11.23
C GLN A 48 -0.18 -11.07 -11.08
N PHE A 49 0.57 -10.43 -11.98
CA PHE A 49 0.66 -8.97 -12.00
C PHE A 49 -0.71 -8.32 -12.22
N SER A 50 -1.48 -8.82 -13.19
CA SER A 50 -2.83 -8.30 -13.46
C SER A 50 -3.76 -8.47 -12.27
N ALA A 51 -3.68 -9.59 -11.55
CA ALA A 51 -4.46 -9.82 -10.34
C ALA A 51 -4.09 -8.82 -9.22
N MET A 52 -2.80 -8.56 -9.01
CA MET A 52 -2.31 -7.58 -8.04
C MET A 52 -2.71 -6.15 -8.42
N TYR A 53 -2.58 -5.79 -9.71
CA TYR A 53 -3.02 -4.49 -10.20
C TYR A 53 -4.53 -4.28 -10.02
N ASN A 54 -5.34 -5.30 -10.29
CA ASN A 54 -6.77 -5.24 -10.07
C ASN A 54 -7.12 -5.06 -8.58
N ALA A 55 -6.37 -5.69 -7.68
CA ALA A 55 -6.51 -5.47 -6.24
C ALA A 55 -6.17 -4.02 -5.86
N GLN A 56 -5.06 -3.48 -6.37
CA GLN A 56 -4.67 -2.08 -6.16
C GLN A 56 -5.77 -1.12 -6.67
N ALA A 57 -6.24 -1.31 -7.89
CA ALA A 57 -7.30 -0.46 -8.46
C ALA A 57 -8.62 -0.58 -7.67
N THR A 58 -8.92 -1.73 -7.09
CA THR A 58 -10.07 -1.94 -6.21
C THR A 58 -9.91 -1.16 -4.90
N TRP A 59 -8.72 -1.17 -4.30
CA TRP A 59 -8.44 -0.35 -3.11
C TRP A 59 -8.58 1.13 -3.39
N ASP A 60 -7.98 1.62 -4.48
CA ASP A 60 -8.07 3.02 -4.90
C ASP A 60 -9.52 3.46 -5.11
N ALA A 61 -10.30 2.63 -5.81
CA ALA A 61 -11.71 2.89 -6.07
C ALA A 61 -12.53 2.89 -4.76
N THR A 62 -12.27 1.93 -3.88
CA THR A 62 -12.99 1.81 -2.59
C THR A 62 -12.70 3.00 -1.68
N MET A 63 -11.46 3.42 -1.58
CA MET A 63 -11.07 4.60 -0.80
C MET A 63 -11.68 5.87 -1.38
N GLY A 64 -11.58 6.08 -2.69
CA GLY A 64 -12.17 7.24 -3.37
C GLY A 64 -13.70 7.28 -3.24
N TYR A 65 -14.36 6.15 -3.47
CA TYR A 65 -15.80 6.02 -3.33
C TYR A 65 -16.29 6.34 -1.91
N ASN A 66 -15.69 5.71 -0.90
CA ASN A 66 -16.11 5.91 0.49
C ASN A 66 -15.84 7.34 0.97
N ALA A 67 -14.75 7.97 0.54
CA ALA A 67 -14.51 9.39 0.82
C ALA A 67 -15.59 10.28 0.20
N VAL A 68 -15.97 10.06 -1.06
CA VAL A 68 -17.02 10.80 -1.74
C VAL A 68 -18.39 10.57 -1.07
N GLN A 69 -18.71 9.32 -0.71
CA GLN A 69 -19.96 9.01 -0.01
C GLN A 69 -20.04 9.71 1.36
N ALA A 70 -18.94 9.72 2.10
CA ALA A 70 -18.86 10.41 3.39
C ALA A 70 -19.03 11.92 3.22
N LEU A 71 -18.38 12.53 2.22
CA LEU A 71 -18.51 13.94 1.92
C LEU A 71 -19.97 14.30 1.54
N GLN A 72 -20.59 13.51 0.67
CA GLN A 72 -21.97 13.73 0.24
C GLN A 72 -22.98 13.56 1.38
N LYS A 73 -22.72 12.63 2.31
CA LYS A 73 -23.63 12.34 3.42
C LYS A 73 -23.50 13.34 4.57
N HIS A 74 -22.32 13.82 4.85
CA HIS A 74 -22.02 14.60 6.07
C HIS A 74 -21.54 16.02 5.79
N GLY A 75 -21.19 16.31 4.52
CA GLY A 75 -20.72 17.62 4.11
C GLY A 75 -21.81 18.54 3.61
N ASP A 76 -21.44 19.79 3.44
CA ASP A 76 -22.19 20.84 2.75
C ASP A 76 -21.31 21.49 1.67
N LYS A 77 -21.79 22.61 1.09
CA LYS A 77 -21.08 23.30 0.00
C LYS A 77 -19.70 23.86 0.39
N ASP A 78 -19.46 24.05 1.68
CA ASP A 78 -18.21 24.65 2.22
C ASP A 78 -17.32 23.60 2.89
N THR A 79 -17.74 22.33 2.88
CA THR A 79 -17.01 21.24 3.52
C THR A 79 -15.82 20.77 2.68
N ILE A 80 -14.66 20.64 3.33
CA ILE A 80 -13.47 20.02 2.74
C ILE A 80 -13.26 18.66 3.38
N MET A 81 -13.20 17.60 2.56
CA MET A 81 -12.83 16.26 3.01
C MET A 81 -11.32 16.09 2.90
N VAL A 82 -10.69 15.75 4.01
CA VAL A 82 -9.27 15.36 4.04
C VAL A 82 -9.19 13.83 4.15
N VAL A 83 -8.46 13.21 3.23
CA VAL A 83 -8.26 11.76 3.18
C VAL A 83 -6.78 11.46 3.41
N LEU A 84 -6.46 10.72 4.46
CA LEU A 84 -5.08 10.28 4.76
C LEU A 84 -4.91 8.85 4.28
N ILE A 85 -4.06 8.68 3.26
CA ILE A 85 -3.78 7.37 2.65
C ILE A 85 -2.31 7.29 2.23
N GLY A 86 -1.83 6.10 1.93
CA GLY A 86 -0.45 5.89 1.46
C GLY A 86 -0.16 6.66 0.16
N SER A 87 1.03 7.20 0.03
CA SER A 87 1.45 8.01 -1.13
C SER A 87 1.33 7.27 -2.47
N GLY A 88 1.48 5.94 -2.48
CA GLY A 88 1.28 5.11 -3.67
C GLY A 88 -0.13 5.19 -4.27
N HIS A 89 -1.13 5.51 -3.45
CA HIS A 89 -2.53 5.67 -3.89
C HIS A 89 -2.85 7.08 -4.42
N VAL A 90 -1.95 8.05 -4.22
CA VAL A 90 -2.13 9.46 -4.64
C VAL A 90 -1.12 9.92 -5.68
N ALA A 91 0.02 9.25 -5.80
CA ALA A 91 1.08 9.66 -6.71
C ALA A 91 0.58 9.83 -8.14
N TYR A 92 0.94 10.97 -8.73
CA TYR A 92 0.58 11.38 -10.10
C TYR A 92 -0.94 11.49 -10.36
N GLY A 93 -1.79 11.45 -9.33
CA GLY A 93 -3.25 11.48 -9.46
C GLY A 93 -3.84 10.23 -10.13
N LEU A 94 -3.06 9.14 -10.24
CA LEU A 94 -3.44 7.95 -11.01
C LEU A 94 -4.25 6.92 -10.21
N GLY A 95 -4.15 6.93 -8.88
CA GLY A 95 -4.85 5.99 -7.99
C GLY A 95 -6.23 6.49 -7.55
N ALA A 96 -6.39 6.73 -6.24
CA ALA A 96 -7.66 7.06 -5.61
C ALA A 96 -8.30 8.34 -6.16
N GLU A 97 -7.49 9.37 -6.50
CA GLU A 97 -8.00 10.60 -7.11
C GLU A 97 -8.72 10.33 -8.43
N ARG A 98 -8.08 9.58 -9.33
CA ARG A 98 -8.66 9.22 -10.63
C ARG A 98 -9.96 8.41 -10.46
N GLN A 99 -9.98 7.47 -9.54
CA GLN A 99 -11.16 6.66 -9.24
C GLN A 99 -12.30 7.53 -8.67
N ALA A 100 -12.00 8.43 -7.72
CA ALA A 100 -12.97 9.30 -7.07
C ALA A 100 -13.72 10.20 -8.07
N LYS A 101 -13.07 10.61 -9.16
CA LYS A 101 -13.68 11.39 -10.26
C LYS A 101 -14.84 10.69 -10.95
N THR A 102 -15.00 9.39 -10.74
CA THR A 102 -16.20 8.66 -11.19
C THR A 102 -17.48 9.11 -10.48
N TRP A 103 -17.37 9.64 -9.27
CA TRP A 103 -18.50 10.00 -8.39
C TRP A 103 -18.47 11.44 -7.90
N PHE A 104 -17.41 12.18 -8.21
CA PHE A 104 -17.19 13.54 -7.71
C PHE A 104 -16.58 14.44 -8.79
N ASP A 105 -17.32 15.46 -9.19
CA ASP A 105 -16.88 16.44 -10.21
C ASP A 105 -16.16 17.65 -9.59
N GLY A 106 -16.14 17.75 -8.26
CA GLY A 106 -15.49 18.84 -7.56
C GLY A 106 -13.95 18.77 -7.60
N PRO A 107 -13.27 19.81 -7.12
CA PRO A 107 -11.83 19.85 -7.10
C PRO A 107 -11.26 18.80 -6.13
N ILE A 108 -10.23 18.09 -6.58
CA ILE A 108 -9.44 17.16 -5.76
C ILE A 108 -7.99 17.63 -5.87
N ALA A 109 -7.29 17.66 -4.75
CA ALA A 109 -5.88 17.99 -4.70
C ALA A 109 -5.12 17.01 -3.81
N SER A 110 -3.95 16.60 -4.26
CA SER A 110 -3.04 15.73 -3.52
C SER A 110 -1.91 16.53 -2.88
N VAL A 111 -1.56 16.15 -1.65
CA VAL A 111 -0.39 16.65 -0.91
C VAL A 111 0.44 15.45 -0.52
N ILE A 112 1.71 15.40 -0.96
CA ILE A 112 2.62 14.30 -0.61
C ILE A 112 3.78 14.87 0.21
N PRO A 113 3.96 14.43 1.47
CA PRO A 113 5.15 14.77 2.24
C PRO A 113 6.36 14.02 1.67
N MET A 114 7.48 14.73 1.53
CA MET A 114 8.76 14.16 1.10
C MET A 114 9.87 14.68 1.99
N ALA A 115 10.79 13.81 2.39
CA ALA A 115 11.99 14.24 3.09
C ALA A 115 12.79 15.22 2.20
N VAL A 116 13.24 16.34 2.77
CA VAL A 116 14.01 17.35 2.02
C VAL A 116 15.41 16.88 1.64
N GLN A 117 15.90 15.82 2.29
CA GLN A 117 17.15 15.13 1.99
C GLN A 117 17.10 13.70 2.55
N ASP A 118 17.94 12.83 2.05
CA ASP A 118 18.16 11.50 2.62
C ASP A 118 19.10 11.53 3.84
N ASP A 119 19.43 10.39 4.40
CA ASP A 119 20.39 10.22 5.52
C ASP A 119 21.81 10.65 5.17
N LYS A 120 22.15 10.74 3.88
CA LYS A 120 23.44 11.24 3.35
C LYS A 120 23.41 12.72 2.97
N GLY A 121 22.29 13.41 3.19
CA GLY A 121 22.09 14.80 2.84
C GLY A 121 21.81 15.05 1.34
N VAL A 122 21.53 14.00 0.56
CA VAL A 122 21.19 14.13 -0.86
C VAL A 122 19.72 14.50 -0.99
N LYS A 123 19.45 15.53 -1.78
CA LYS A 123 18.08 15.98 -2.06
C LYS A 123 17.40 15.01 -3.04
N PRO A 124 16.20 14.50 -2.71
CA PRO A 124 15.47 13.65 -3.64
C PRO A 124 15.02 14.46 -4.87
N PRO A 125 15.04 13.87 -6.07
CA PRO A 125 14.46 14.50 -7.23
C PRO A 125 12.94 14.54 -7.10
N VAL A 126 12.34 15.72 -7.14
CA VAL A 126 10.89 15.89 -7.22
C VAL A 126 10.51 16.00 -8.69
N ARG A 127 9.73 15.06 -9.18
CA ARG A 127 9.23 15.12 -10.55
C ARG A 127 8.00 16.01 -10.64
N ALA A 128 7.91 16.80 -11.70
CA ALA A 128 6.68 17.50 -12.04
C ALA A 128 5.50 16.52 -12.08
N SER A 129 4.31 16.95 -11.70
CA SER A 129 3.09 16.14 -11.64
C SER A 129 3.08 14.98 -10.62
N TYR A 130 4.08 14.85 -9.76
CA TYR A 130 4.09 13.82 -8.70
C TYR A 130 2.89 13.98 -7.75
N ALA A 131 2.55 15.21 -7.39
CA ALA A 131 1.34 15.60 -6.68
C ALA A 131 0.99 17.06 -7.03
N ASN A 132 -0.21 17.54 -6.65
CA ASN A 132 -0.54 18.97 -6.75
C ASN A 132 0.36 19.80 -5.84
N PHE A 133 0.67 19.27 -4.66
CA PHE A 133 1.58 19.89 -3.70
C PHE A 133 2.54 18.85 -3.13
N VAL A 134 3.81 19.23 -3.02
CA VAL A 134 4.83 18.44 -2.32
C VAL A 134 5.23 19.20 -1.07
N TRP A 135 5.05 18.57 0.08
CA TRP A 135 5.40 19.15 1.37
C TRP A 135 6.76 18.63 1.84
N GLY A 136 7.77 19.50 1.86
CA GLY A 136 9.10 19.16 2.38
C GLY A 136 9.06 18.96 3.91
N VAL A 137 9.43 17.76 4.35
CA VAL A 137 9.55 17.41 5.78
C VAL A 137 10.99 17.11 6.14
N ALA A 138 11.35 17.28 7.40
CA ALA A 138 12.66 16.87 7.88
C ALA A 138 12.86 15.35 7.66
N PRO A 139 14.08 14.90 7.33
CA PRO A 139 14.36 13.48 7.22
C PRO A 139 14.14 12.80 8.58
N GLU A 140 13.54 11.64 8.54
CA GLU A 140 13.35 10.82 9.72
C GLU A 140 14.69 10.21 10.14
N LYS A 141 15.07 10.38 11.41
CA LYS A 141 16.38 9.92 11.91
C LYS A 141 16.37 8.45 12.34
N ALA A 142 15.18 7.89 12.55
CA ALA A 142 14.98 6.51 12.93
C ALA A 142 13.59 6.06 12.50
N PRO A 143 13.37 4.80 12.20
CA PRO A 143 12.03 4.28 11.94
C PRO A 143 11.14 4.54 13.17
N LEU A 144 9.92 5.01 12.93
CA LEU A 144 8.91 5.25 13.98
C LEU A 144 8.57 3.98 14.76
N TYR A 145 8.72 2.82 14.11
CA TYR A 145 8.44 1.51 14.68
C TYR A 145 9.66 0.60 14.58
N PRO A 146 9.95 -0.19 15.61
CA PRO A 146 11.00 -1.20 15.53
C PRO A 146 10.63 -2.20 14.43
N THR A 147 11.59 -2.52 13.57
CA THR A 147 11.44 -3.56 12.57
C THR A 147 12.25 -4.78 12.99
N LEU A 148 11.69 -5.96 12.83
CA LEU A 148 12.44 -7.20 13.06
C LEU A 148 13.51 -7.41 11.98
N GLY A 149 13.31 -6.82 10.80
CA GLY A 149 14.22 -6.99 9.66
C GLY A 149 14.08 -8.35 8.99
N LEU A 150 12.91 -8.94 9.01
CA LEU A 150 12.57 -10.14 8.24
C LEU A 150 11.35 -9.90 7.37
N SER A 151 11.26 -10.65 6.27
CA SER A 151 10.08 -10.71 5.41
C SER A 151 9.58 -12.13 5.31
N THR A 152 8.26 -12.29 5.27
CA THR A 152 7.62 -13.60 5.15
C THR A 152 6.90 -13.73 3.82
N GLY A 153 6.85 -14.93 3.29
CA GLY A 153 6.02 -15.28 2.15
C GLY A 153 4.56 -15.52 2.53
N ALA A 154 3.75 -15.90 1.54
CA ALA A 154 2.39 -16.32 1.79
C ALA A 154 2.34 -17.51 2.76
N ARG A 155 1.31 -17.55 3.61
CA ARG A 155 1.14 -18.61 4.60
C ARG A 155 1.08 -19.99 3.94
N GLY A 156 1.98 -20.90 4.36
CA GLY A 156 1.93 -22.34 4.05
C GLY A 156 1.10 -23.14 5.05
N ALA A 157 1.16 -24.44 4.94
CA ALA A 157 0.44 -25.36 5.83
C ALA A 157 0.88 -25.25 7.30
N GLU A 158 2.18 -24.98 7.53
CA GLU A 158 2.79 -24.96 8.87
C GLU A 158 2.93 -23.55 9.45
N GLY A 159 2.80 -22.49 8.64
CA GLY A 159 3.00 -21.11 9.06
C GLY A 159 3.49 -20.21 7.94
N TYR A 160 4.21 -19.15 8.29
CA TYR A 160 4.73 -18.17 7.34
C TYR A 160 6.21 -18.42 7.05
N PRO A 161 6.60 -18.80 5.83
CA PRO A 161 8.00 -19.00 5.49
C PRO A 161 8.76 -17.66 5.49
N VAL A 162 9.93 -17.62 6.09
CA VAL A 162 10.86 -16.49 6.02
C VAL A 162 11.52 -16.49 4.65
N ILE A 163 11.30 -15.42 3.88
CA ILE A 163 11.82 -15.25 2.51
C ILE A 163 12.99 -14.29 2.43
N ALA A 164 13.15 -13.40 3.43
CA ALA A 164 14.32 -12.54 3.55
C ALA A 164 14.62 -12.23 5.01
N VAL A 165 15.91 -12.07 5.32
CA VAL A 165 16.40 -11.55 6.60
C VAL A 165 17.38 -10.43 6.28
N GLN A 166 17.12 -9.25 6.80
CA GLN A 166 17.97 -8.08 6.61
C GLN A 166 19.25 -8.26 7.41
N LYS A 167 20.39 -7.99 6.78
CA LYS A 167 21.69 -8.01 7.46
C LYS A 167 21.70 -6.98 8.61
N ASP A 168 22.36 -7.34 9.71
CA ASP A 168 22.51 -6.49 10.89
C ASP A 168 21.18 -6.05 11.53
N SER A 169 20.13 -6.88 11.37
CA SER A 169 18.81 -6.69 11.98
C SER A 169 18.62 -7.54 13.24
N VAL A 170 17.59 -7.21 14.01
CA VAL A 170 17.19 -7.98 15.20
C VAL A 170 16.94 -9.45 14.85
N ALA A 171 16.29 -9.73 13.71
CA ALA A 171 16.07 -11.10 13.25
C ALA A 171 17.38 -11.82 12.91
N ALA A 172 18.33 -11.13 12.27
CA ALA A 172 19.65 -11.71 11.98
C ALA A 172 20.43 -12.01 13.25
N GLU A 173 20.43 -11.09 14.22
CA GLU A 173 21.07 -11.29 15.54
C GLU A 173 20.39 -12.41 16.33
N ALA A 174 19.07 -12.57 16.21
CA ALA A 174 18.33 -13.68 16.82
C ALA A 174 18.53 -15.03 16.11
N GLY A 175 19.24 -15.05 14.97
CA GLY A 175 19.58 -16.26 14.25
C GLY A 175 18.55 -16.73 13.23
N PHE A 176 17.55 -15.90 12.88
CA PHE A 176 16.60 -16.23 11.81
C PHE A 176 17.33 -16.39 10.48
N GLN A 177 16.87 -17.36 9.69
CA GLN A 177 17.39 -17.65 8.37
C GLN A 177 16.28 -17.72 7.32
N VAL A 178 16.63 -17.46 6.06
CA VAL A 178 15.73 -17.72 4.93
C VAL A 178 15.40 -19.21 4.90
N LYS A 179 14.12 -19.54 4.72
CA LYS A 179 13.47 -20.86 4.78
C LYS A 179 13.04 -21.29 6.18
N ASP A 180 13.32 -20.53 7.24
CA ASP A 180 12.63 -20.77 8.51
C ASP A 180 11.12 -20.58 8.33
N THR A 181 10.33 -21.16 9.22
CA THR A 181 8.88 -20.99 9.20
C THR A 181 8.42 -20.43 10.55
N LEU A 182 7.73 -19.28 10.51
CA LEU A 182 7.11 -18.72 11.71
C LEU A 182 5.81 -19.47 11.99
N VAL A 183 5.82 -20.27 13.05
CA VAL A 183 4.69 -21.15 13.42
C VAL A 183 3.86 -20.58 14.57
N ALA A 184 4.51 -19.83 15.47
CA ALA A 184 3.86 -19.22 16.65
C ALA A 184 4.63 -17.98 17.09
N MET A 185 3.94 -17.06 17.78
CA MET A 185 4.50 -15.92 18.48
C MET A 185 3.88 -15.85 19.89
N ASP A 186 4.76 -15.72 20.91
CA ASP A 186 4.34 -15.72 22.33
C ASP A 186 3.45 -16.92 22.71
N GLY A 187 3.70 -18.08 22.09
CA GLY A 187 2.90 -19.29 22.30
C GLY A 187 1.57 -19.34 21.53
N VAL A 188 1.22 -18.29 20.81
CA VAL A 188 0.02 -18.24 19.97
C VAL A 188 0.38 -18.69 18.54
N ALA A 189 -0.35 -19.70 18.04
CA ALA A 189 -0.14 -20.19 16.68
C ALA A 189 -0.44 -19.09 15.65
N MET A 190 0.47 -18.90 14.68
CA MET A 190 0.34 -17.92 13.58
C MET A 190 -0.82 -18.26 12.62
N ALA A 191 -1.67 -19.21 12.98
CA ALA A 191 -2.78 -19.66 12.15
C ALA A 191 -3.90 -18.62 11.98
N VAL A 192 -4.02 -17.65 12.88
CA VAL A 192 -5.17 -16.73 12.99
C VAL A 192 -4.76 -15.26 13.11
N VAL A 193 -3.48 -14.96 13.34
CA VAL A 193 -3.02 -13.60 13.58
C VAL A 193 -2.66 -12.94 12.26
N HIS A 194 -3.32 -11.84 11.91
CA HIS A 194 -2.82 -10.95 10.87
C HIS A 194 -1.51 -10.33 11.34
N ILE A 195 -0.48 -10.30 10.48
CA ILE A 195 0.83 -9.69 10.79
C ILE A 195 0.68 -8.23 11.28
N VAL A 196 -0.41 -7.56 10.89
CA VAL A 196 -0.74 -6.19 11.32
C VAL A 196 -1.06 -6.09 12.81
N ASP A 197 -1.58 -7.16 13.43
CA ASP A 197 -1.91 -7.17 14.87
C ASP A 197 -0.67 -7.38 15.76
N MET A 198 0.50 -7.62 15.16
CA MET A 198 1.75 -7.92 15.86
C MET A 198 2.60 -6.67 16.16
N VAL A 199 2.18 -5.47 15.76
CA VAL A 199 2.95 -4.22 15.85
C VAL A 199 2.24 -3.16 16.71
N THR A 200 1.11 -3.49 17.30
CA THR A 200 0.44 -2.70 18.34
C THR A 200 0.71 -3.30 19.71
#